data_86a276408f0ebc4b93f5f6ed69724daa
#
_entry.id   86a276408f0ebc4b93f5f6ed69724daa
#
_cell.length_a   1.000
_cell.length_b   1.000
_cell.length_c   1.000
_cell.angle_alpha   90.00
_cell.angle_beta   90.00
_cell.angle_gamma   90.00
#
_symmetry.space_group_name_H-M   'P 1'
#
loop_
_entity.id
_entity.type
_entity.pdbx_description
1 polymer ?
#
loop_
_entity_poly.entity_id
_entity_poly.type
_entity_poly.pdbx_seq_one_letter_code
_entity_poly.pdbx_strand_id
1 'polypeptide(L)'
;MSTETEPLLSVRGLTKHFPVRQGLRARGAVRAVDGLDFDVRPGETLGLVGESGCGKTTTGRMLVRLLEPTAGSITFAGRDITRGGRRELRALRQDLQIIFQDPYASLNPRHTVGRIVAMPLQVNRITPPGGVKHRVQELLELVGLNPEHYNRYPHEFSGGQRQRIGIARALALKPKLIVADEPVSALDVSIQAQVINLLRDLQRDLGLAFVFIAHDLAVVRHFCHRVAVMYLGKIVEIGDRDTIYTRPQHPYTRALLSAIPDVTALGPAGRIRLTGDVPTPLNPPSGCRFRTRCWKATDHCASEEPALVTRDGGGQLTACHYPESGPVGVPTGEPVEVSK
;
A
#
# COMPACT_ATOMS: atom_id res chain seq x y z
N MET A 1 -19.61 -4.79 -24.60
CA MET A 1 -18.57 -5.76 -24.23
C MET A 1 -17.37 -4.94 -23.76
N SER A 2 -17.25 -4.77 -22.44
CA SER A 2 -16.10 -4.09 -21.86
C SER A 2 -14.90 -5.02 -22.03
N THR A 3 -13.92 -4.62 -22.83
CA THR A 3 -12.62 -5.32 -22.92
C THR A 3 -12.01 -5.22 -21.53
N GLU A 4 -12.09 -6.28 -20.73
CA GLU A 4 -11.32 -6.36 -19.49
C GLU A 4 -9.85 -6.24 -19.85
N THR A 5 -9.27 -5.09 -19.56
CA THR A 5 -7.85 -4.84 -19.79
C THR A 5 -7.07 -5.79 -18.88
N GLU A 6 -6.19 -6.60 -19.46
CA GLU A 6 -5.35 -7.54 -18.71
C GLU A 6 -4.60 -6.80 -17.57
N PRO A 7 -4.61 -7.32 -16.34
CA PRO A 7 -3.97 -6.64 -15.22
C PRO A 7 -2.45 -6.54 -15.42
N LEU A 8 -1.88 -5.38 -15.10
CA LEU A 8 -0.43 -5.17 -15.08
C LEU A 8 0.24 -5.98 -13.98
N LEU A 9 -0.41 -6.02 -12.80
CA LEU A 9 0.01 -6.82 -11.66
C LEU A 9 -1.14 -7.69 -11.20
N SER A 10 -0.91 -8.99 -11.02
CA SER A 10 -1.87 -9.94 -10.47
C SER A 10 -1.25 -10.68 -9.29
N VAL A 11 -1.94 -10.70 -8.17
CA VAL A 11 -1.50 -11.31 -6.90
C VAL A 11 -2.54 -12.34 -6.49
N ARG A 12 -2.12 -13.59 -6.22
CA ARG A 12 -3.00 -14.70 -5.86
C ARG A 12 -2.44 -15.47 -4.68
N GLY A 13 -3.23 -15.55 -3.60
CA GLY A 13 -2.89 -16.29 -2.39
C GLY A 13 -1.59 -15.83 -1.72
N LEU A 14 -1.17 -14.57 -1.92
CA LEU A 14 0.14 -14.09 -1.49
C LEU A 14 0.28 -14.18 0.02
N THR A 15 1.29 -14.92 0.47
CA THR A 15 1.50 -15.25 1.87
C THR A 15 2.94 -15.02 2.30
N LYS A 16 3.11 -14.42 3.49
CA LYS A 16 4.41 -14.30 4.16
C LYS A 16 4.28 -14.60 5.64
N HIS A 17 4.85 -15.72 6.05
CA HIS A 17 4.97 -16.12 7.43
C HIS A 17 6.44 -16.05 7.85
N PHE A 18 6.72 -15.36 8.96
CA PHE A 18 8.07 -15.29 9.54
C PHE A 18 8.17 -16.27 10.68
N PRO A 19 9.02 -17.33 10.59
CA PRO A 19 9.15 -18.29 11.68
C PRO A 19 9.76 -17.61 12.92
N VAL A 20 9.14 -17.84 14.08
CA VAL A 20 9.64 -17.40 15.37
C VAL A 20 10.27 -18.59 16.08
N ARG A 21 11.55 -18.45 16.45
CA ARG A 21 12.30 -19.46 17.20
C ARG A 21 12.55 -18.94 18.61
N GLN A 22 12.41 -19.80 19.60
CA GLN A 22 12.87 -19.57 20.97
C GLN A 22 13.87 -20.68 21.31
N GLY A 23 15.17 -20.36 21.29
CA GLY A 23 16.23 -21.34 21.32
C GLY A 23 16.18 -22.24 20.07
N LEU A 24 16.31 -23.56 20.26
CA LEU A 24 16.30 -24.57 19.18
C LEU A 24 14.87 -24.98 18.75
N ARG A 25 13.82 -24.56 19.45
CA ARG A 25 12.44 -24.97 19.16
C ARG A 25 11.69 -23.89 18.36
N ALA A 26 10.99 -24.32 17.30
CA ALA A 26 10.04 -23.46 16.58
C ALA A 26 8.84 -23.19 17.52
N ARG A 27 8.49 -21.90 17.72
CA ARG A 27 7.39 -21.47 18.61
C ARG A 27 6.16 -20.98 17.85
N GLY A 28 6.18 -21.00 16.53
CA GLY A 28 5.12 -20.50 15.66
C GLY A 28 5.65 -19.63 14.51
N ALA A 29 4.77 -18.94 13.87
CA ALA A 29 5.13 -17.99 12.81
C ALA A 29 4.28 -16.74 12.89
N VAL A 30 4.88 -15.57 12.72
CA VAL A 30 4.18 -14.31 12.54
C VAL A 30 3.56 -14.31 11.15
N ARG A 31 2.23 -14.32 11.07
CA ARG A 31 1.45 -14.29 9.83
C ARG A 31 1.31 -12.85 9.35
N ALA A 32 2.39 -12.30 8.83
CA ALA A 32 2.43 -10.90 8.43
C ALA A 32 1.55 -10.62 7.20
N VAL A 33 1.48 -11.56 6.26
CA VAL A 33 0.59 -11.56 5.08
C VAL A 33 0.08 -12.98 4.91
N ASP A 34 -1.24 -13.14 4.66
CA ASP A 34 -1.88 -14.45 4.74
C ASP A 34 -3.00 -14.59 3.70
N GLY A 35 -2.62 -14.91 2.46
CA GLY A 35 -3.54 -15.18 1.36
C GLY A 35 -4.17 -13.92 0.77
N LEU A 36 -3.36 -12.98 0.26
CA LEU A 36 -3.89 -11.80 -0.42
C LEU A 36 -4.16 -12.07 -1.90
N ASP A 37 -5.32 -11.61 -2.37
CA ASP A 37 -5.75 -11.64 -3.76
C ASP A 37 -6.15 -10.24 -4.22
N PHE A 38 -5.49 -9.71 -5.25
CA PHE A 38 -5.84 -8.44 -5.89
C PHE A 38 -5.12 -8.27 -7.23
N ASP A 39 -5.64 -7.36 -8.03
CA ASP A 39 -5.07 -6.96 -9.31
C ASP A 39 -4.86 -5.45 -9.36
N VAL A 40 -3.88 -5.00 -10.18
CA VAL A 40 -3.64 -3.60 -10.53
C VAL A 40 -3.59 -3.49 -12.04
N ARG A 41 -4.40 -2.59 -12.61
CA ARG A 41 -4.43 -2.33 -14.06
C ARG A 41 -3.36 -1.32 -14.48
N PRO A 42 -2.99 -1.26 -15.77
CA PRO A 42 -2.14 -0.17 -16.27
C PRO A 42 -2.75 1.20 -15.96
N GLY A 43 -1.93 2.15 -15.49
CA GLY A 43 -2.37 3.50 -15.13
C GLY A 43 -3.23 3.59 -13.85
N GLU A 44 -3.53 2.48 -13.18
CA GLU A 44 -4.32 2.44 -11.95
C GLU A 44 -3.47 2.72 -10.71
N THR A 45 -4.05 3.39 -9.71
CA THR A 45 -3.54 3.41 -8.34
C THR A 45 -4.44 2.58 -7.44
N LEU A 46 -3.90 1.49 -6.89
CA LEU A 46 -4.51 0.72 -5.81
C LEU A 46 -3.96 1.21 -4.47
N GLY A 47 -4.82 1.74 -3.61
CA GLY A 47 -4.49 2.06 -2.23
C GLY A 47 -4.52 0.81 -1.35
N LEU A 48 -3.47 0.57 -0.57
CA LEU A 48 -3.41 -0.50 0.44
C LEU A 48 -3.36 0.15 1.82
N VAL A 49 -4.45 0.07 2.57
CA VAL A 49 -4.65 0.80 3.82
C VAL A 49 -4.91 -0.11 5.01
N GLY A 50 -4.68 0.38 6.22
CA GLY A 50 -4.94 -0.34 7.48
C GLY A 50 -4.02 0.13 8.60
N GLU A 51 -4.27 -0.35 9.82
CA GLU A 51 -3.46 0.00 11.00
C GLU A 51 -1.99 -0.39 10.86
N SER A 52 -1.11 0.24 11.65
CA SER A 52 0.31 -0.12 11.69
C SER A 52 0.50 -1.60 12.05
N GLY A 53 1.44 -2.26 11.40
CA GLY A 53 1.72 -3.69 11.65
C GLY A 53 0.77 -4.67 10.96
N CYS A 54 -0.26 -4.24 10.19
CA CYS A 54 -1.18 -5.16 9.52
C CYS A 54 -0.59 -5.88 8.28
N GLY A 55 0.67 -5.60 7.88
CA GLY A 55 1.34 -6.31 6.79
C GLY A 55 1.55 -5.52 5.49
N LYS A 56 1.15 -4.24 5.39
CA LYS A 56 1.25 -3.41 4.19
C LYS A 56 2.66 -3.32 3.60
N THR A 57 3.63 -2.87 4.41
CA THR A 57 5.05 -2.77 4.00
C THR A 57 5.62 -4.13 3.60
N THR A 58 5.25 -5.21 4.30
CA THR A 58 5.64 -6.57 3.94
C THR A 58 5.10 -6.95 2.56
N THR A 59 3.84 -6.62 2.28
CA THR A 59 3.21 -6.80 0.96
C THR A 59 3.97 -6.01 -0.09
N GLY A 60 4.20 -4.71 0.09
CA GLY A 60 4.95 -3.88 -0.84
C GLY A 60 6.33 -4.42 -1.17
N ARG A 61 7.08 -4.89 -0.16
CA ARG A 61 8.41 -5.50 -0.36
C ARG A 61 8.35 -6.83 -1.12
N MET A 62 7.30 -7.62 -0.95
CA MET A 62 7.10 -8.83 -1.76
C MET A 62 6.80 -8.50 -3.22
N LEU A 63 5.96 -7.50 -3.48
CA LEU A 63 5.61 -7.09 -4.85
C LEU A 63 6.86 -6.72 -5.66
N VAL A 64 7.79 -5.97 -5.08
CA VAL A 64 9.06 -5.58 -5.74
C VAL A 64 10.16 -6.63 -5.58
N ARG A 65 9.84 -7.82 -5.04
CA ARG A 65 10.78 -8.91 -4.84
C ARG A 65 12.04 -8.53 -4.02
N LEU A 66 11.87 -7.64 -3.05
CA LEU A 66 12.83 -7.41 -1.96
C LEU A 66 12.67 -8.45 -0.84
N LEU A 67 11.50 -9.06 -0.76
CA LEU A 67 11.16 -10.13 0.16
C LEU A 67 10.52 -11.28 -0.61
N GLU A 68 10.96 -12.51 -0.35
CA GLU A 68 10.35 -13.70 -0.98
C GLU A 68 9.06 -14.09 -0.27
N PRO A 69 7.97 -14.38 -1.01
CA PRO A 69 6.76 -14.95 -0.43
C PRO A 69 6.99 -16.35 0.10
N THR A 70 6.23 -16.74 1.11
CA THR A 70 6.18 -18.12 1.63
C THR A 70 5.31 -19.00 0.74
N ALA A 71 4.19 -18.44 0.22
CA ALA A 71 3.26 -19.10 -0.68
C ALA A 71 2.53 -18.07 -1.56
N GLY A 72 1.75 -18.53 -2.51
CA GLY A 72 1.03 -17.71 -3.47
C GLY A 72 1.86 -17.35 -4.69
N SER A 73 1.31 -16.51 -5.55
CA SER A 73 1.95 -16.10 -6.81
C SER A 73 1.80 -14.60 -7.06
N ILE A 74 2.79 -14.05 -7.78
CA ILE A 74 2.81 -12.67 -8.26
C ILE A 74 3.10 -12.72 -9.76
N THR A 75 2.17 -12.25 -10.58
CA THR A 75 2.34 -12.09 -12.03
C THR A 75 2.44 -10.60 -12.35
N PHE A 76 3.45 -10.20 -13.11
CA PHE A 76 3.66 -8.83 -13.56
C PHE A 76 3.83 -8.80 -15.09
N ALA A 77 3.02 -8.00 -15.76
CA ALA A 77 2.97 -7.91 -17.23
C ALA A 77 2.94 -9.30 -17.90
N GLY A 78 2.05 -10.19 -17.42
CA GLY A 78 1.87 -11.56 -17.92
C GLY A 78 2.98 -12.55 -17.53
N ARG A 79 3.98 -12.16 -16.73
CA ARG A 79 5.08 -13.03 -16.31
C ARG A 79 4.99 -13.35 -14.83
N ASP A 80 5.11 -14.63 -14.48
CA ASP A 80 5.28 -15.03 -13.08
C ASP A 80 6.64 -14.56 -12.56
N ILE A 81 6.62 -13.74 -11.50
CA ILE A 81 7.78 -13.19 -10.84
C ILE A 81 7.97 -13.74 -9.43
N THR A 82 7.16 -14.71 -9.02
CA THR A 82 7.12 -15.26 -7.67
C THR A 82 8.45 -15.85 -7.24
N ARG A 83 9.14 -16.55 -8.15
CA ARG A 83 10.42 -17.25 -7.91
C ARG A 83 11.36 -17.00 -9.06
N GLY A 84 11.87 -15.79 -9.20
CA GLY A 84 12.82 -15.46 -10.25
C GLY A 84 14.28 -15.51 -9.79
N GLY A 85 15.19 -15.93 -10.68
CA GLY A 85 16.63 -15.83 -10.49
C GLY A 85 17.13 -14.38 -10.55
N ARG A 86 18.39 -14.14 -10.12
CA ARG A 86 18.97 -12.78 -10.09
C ARG A 86 18.87 -12.02 -11.42
N ARG A 87 18.99 -12.74 -12.56
CA ARG A 87 18.94 -12.13 -13.90
C ARG A 87 17.53 -11.65 -14.24
N GLU A 88 16.52 -12.46 -13.94
CA GLU A 88 15.11 -12.14 -14.17
C GLU A 88 14.67 -11.00 -13.26
N LEU A 89 15.06 -11.03 -11.99
CA LEU A 89 14.78 -9.95 -11.03
C LEU A 89 15.44 -8.62 -11.43
N ARG A 90 16.60 -8.67 -12.10
CA ARG A 90 17.24 -7.45 -12.61
C ARG A 90 16.42 -6.80 -13.73
N ALA A 91 15.92 -7.59 -14.68
CA ALA A 91 15.05 -7.10 -15.74
C ALA A 91 13.73 -6.56 -15.18
N LEU A 92 13.12 -7.30 -14.24
CA LEU A 92 11.89 -6.87 -13.54
C LEU A 92 12.06 -5.52 -12.85
N ARG A 93 13.18 -5.29 -12.16
CA ARG A 93 13.46 -4.05 -11.43
C ARG A 93 13.63 -2.81 -12.32
N GLN A 94 13.64 -2.95 -13.65
CA GLN A 94 13.55 -1.80 -14.55
C GLN A 94 12.10 -1.30 -14.62
N ASP A 95 11.13 -2.21 -14.69
CA ASP A 95 9.71 -1.90 -14.84
C ASP A 95 8.98 -1.70 -13.51
N LEU A 96 9.53 -2.22 -12.41
CA LEU A 96 8.90 -2.25 -11.09
C LEU A 96 9.83 -1.60 -10.04
N GLN A 97 9.43 -0.44 -9.53
CA GLN A 97 10.23 0.37 -8.62
C GLN A 97 9.53 0.56 -7.26
N ILE A 98 10.28 1.03 -6.26
CA ILE A 98 9.76 1.32 -4.93
C ILE A 98 10.21 2.71 -4.47
N ILE A 99 9.26 3.45 -3.87
CA ILE A 99 9.51 4.65 -3.08
C ILE A 99 9.36 4.24 -1.61
N PHE A 100 10.40 4.46 -0.81
CA PHE A 100 10.45 4.05 0.60
C PHE A 100 9.82 5.09 1.53
N GLN A 101 9.36 4.61 2.68
CA GLN A 101 8.72 5.37 3.74
C GLN A 101 9.61 6.48 4.32
N ASP A 102 10.87 6.16 4.58
CA ASP A 102 11.82 7.11 5.18
C ASP A 102 12.73 7.71 4.11
N PRO A 103 12.54 9.00 3.76
CA PRO A 103 13.41 9.68 2.81
C PRO A 103 14.84 9.86 3.32
N TYR A 104 15.07 9.87 4.66
CA TYR A 104 16.38 9.99 5.25
C TYR A 104 17.17 8.69 5.12
N ALA A 105 16.59 7.57 5.53
CA ALA A 105 17.24 6.25 5.47
C ALA A 105 17.39 5.74 4.03
N SER A 106 16.54 6.19 3.10
CA SER A 106 16.54 5.72 1.70
C SER A 106 17.63 6.33 0.82
N LEU A 107 18.23 7.45 1.22
CA LEU A 107 19.27 8.16 0.47
C LEU A 107 20.61 8.02 1.18
N ASN A 108 21.65 7.53 0.47
CA ASN A 108 22.98 7.47 1.05
C ASN A 108 23.54 8.89 1.27
N PRO A 109 23.81 9.33 2.52
CA PRO A 109 24.22 10.70 2.83
C PRO A 109 25.62 11.04 2.30
N ARG A 110 26.41 10.04 1.90
CA ARG A 110 27.75 10.22 1.35
C ARG A 110 27.77 10.40 -0.17
N HIS A 111 26.63 10.25 -0.83
CA HIS A 111 26.50 10.43 -2.27
C HIS A 111 25.81 11.74 -2.58
N THR A 112 26.24 12.41 -3.67
CA THR A 112 25.51 13.56 -4.20
C THR A 112 24.16 13.14 -4.77
N VAL A 113 23.22 14.07 -4.89
CA VAL A 113 21.90 13.87 -5.48
C VAL A 113 22.03 13.27 -6.90
N GLY A 114 22.93 13.82 -7.70
CA GLY A 114 23.20 13.31 -9.04
C GLY A 114 23.59 11.83 -9.05
N ARG A 115 24.48 11.42 -8.12
CA ARG A 115 24.90 10.01 -7.99
C ARG A 115 23.74 9.12 -7.53
N ILE A 116 22.91 9.60 -6.59
CA ILE A 116 21.76 8.84 -6.06
C ILE A 116 20.74 8.57 -7.17
N VAL A 117 20.36 9.61 -7.94
CA VAL A 117 19.37 9.48 -9.03
C VAL A 117 19.95 8.71 -10.22
N ALA A 118 21.26 8.83 -10.50
CA ALA A 118 21.93 8.08 -11.57
C ALA A 118 22.13 6.58 -11.26
N MET A 119 22.11 6.19 -9.99
CA MET A 119 22.46 4.81 -9.56
C MET A 119 21.67 3.72 -10.30
N PRO A 120 20.33 3.81 -10.46
CA PRO A 120 19.57 2.80 -11.22
C PRO A 120 20.07 2.65 -12.67
N LEU A 121 20.39 3.75 -13.34
CA LEU A 121 20.93 3.74 -14.71
C LEU A 121 22.30 3.04 -14.76
N GLN A 122 23.19 3.41 -13.85
CA GLN A 122 24.55 2.85 -13.77
C GLN A 122 24.54 1.35 -13.49
N VAL A 123 23.74 0.89 -12.50
CA VAL A 123 23.60 -0.54 -12.15
C VAL A 123 23.07 -1.35 -13.34
N ASN A 124 22.14 -0.79 -14.12
CA ASN A 124 21.59 -1.44 -15.30
C ASN A 124 22.41 -1.21 -16.58
N ARG A 125 23.51 -0.42 -16.51
CA ARG A 125 24.37 -0.09 -17.66
C ARG A 125 23.59 0.59 -18.79
N ILE A 126 22.67 1.49 -18.44
CA ILE A 126 21.85 2.27 -19.36
C ILE A 126 22.50 3.64 -19.53
N THR A 127 22.79 4.01 -20.76
CA THR A 127 23.24 5.36 -21.13
C THR A 127 22.10 6.05 -21.88
N PRO A 128 21.41 7.01 -21.25
CA PRO A 128 20.33 7.75 -21.92
C PRO A 128 20.86 8.67 -23.02
N PRO A 129 20.01 9.06 -24.00
CA PRO A 129 20.34 10.14 -24.91
C PRO A 129 20.74 11.40 -24.16
N GLY A 130 21.77 12.11 -24.60
CA GLY A 130 22.34 13.28 -23.90
C GLY A 130 23.22 12.94 -22.68
N GLY A 131 23.31 11.64 -22.33
CA GLY A 131 24.14 11.18 -21.22
C GLY A 131 23.43 11.15 -19.86
N VAL A 132 24.08 10.50 -18.89
CA VAL A 132 23.49 10.27 -17.55
C VAL A 132 23.26 11.59 -16.79
N LYS A 133 24.17 12.55 -16.88
CA LYS A 133 24.02 13.84 -16.18
C LYS A 133 22.78 14.60 -16.66
N HIS A 134 22.62 14.74 -17.97
CA HIS A 134 21.46 15.41 -18.57
C HIS A 134 20.15 14.74 -18.13
N ARG A 135 20.09 13.39 -18.20
CA ARG A 135 18.90 12.66 -17.75
C ARG A 135 18.57 12.87 -16.29
N VAL A 136 19.58 12.94 -15.42
CA VAL A 136 19.36 13.24 -13.99
C VAL A 136 18.82 14.65 -13.80
N GLN A 137 19.32 15.63 -14.54
CA GLN A 137 18.85 17.02 -14.47
C GLN A 137 17.39 17.12 -14.94
N GLU A 138 16.99 16.44 -16.03
CA GLU A 138 15.59 16.32 -16.45
C GLU A 138 14.71 15.70 -15.37
N LEU A 139 15.19 14.65 -14.68
CA LEU A 139 14.44 14.00 -13.60
C LEU A 139 14.29 14.90 -12.39
N LEU A 140 15.29 15.71 -12.05
CA LEU A 140 15.19 16.70 -10.98
C LEU A 140 14.15 17.77 -11.30
N GLU A 141 14.17 18.29 -12.53
CA GLU A 141 13.19 19.25 -13.01
C GLU A 141 11.76 18.66 -12.99
N LEU A 142 11.60 17.42 -13.46
CA LEU A 142 10.32 16.71 -13.48
C LEU A 142 9.68 16.59 -12.09
N VAL A 143 10.48 16.46 -11.03
CA VAL A 143 9.98 16.43 -9.65
C VAL A 143 9.96 17.82 -8.97
N GLY A 144 10.18 18.90 -9.72
CA GLY A 144 10.15 20.28 -9.23
C GLY A 144 11.36 20.66 -8.38
N LEU A 145 12.54 20.07 -8.66
CA LEU A 145 13.82 20.44 -8.06
C LEU A 145 14.69 21.15 -9.10
N ASN A 146 15.55 22.08 -8.63
CA ASN A 146 16.50 22.74 -9.52
C ASN A 146 17.53 21.75 -10.06
N PRO A 147 17.74 21.64 -11.38
CA PRO A 147 18.74 20.78 -12.03
C PRO A 147 20.18 21.01 -11.52
N GLU A 148 20.51 22.23 -11.10
CA GLU A 148 21.83 22.61 -10.54
C GLU A 148 22.09 21.95 -9.18
N HIS A 149 21.09 21.39 -8.53
CA HIS A 149 21.26 20.64 -7.27
C HIS A 149 21.97 19.27 -7.46
N TYR A 150 22.36 18.93 -8.68
CA TYR A 150 23.05 17.68 -9.03
C TYR A 150 24.22 17.35 -8.10
N ASN A 151 25.05 18.33 -7.72
CA ASN A 151 26.25 18.14 -6.91
C ASN A 151 26.01 18.28 -5.41
N ARG A 152 24.79 18.63 -4.96
CA ARG A 152 24.46 18.77 -3.56
C ARG A 152 24.27 17.41 -2.87
N TYR A 153 24.37 17.40 -1.55
CA TYR A 153 24.17 16.23 -0.72
C TYR A 153 22.78 16.22 -0.07
N PRO A 154 22.23 15.02 0.27
CA PRO A 154 20.89 14.90 0.85
C PRO A 154 20.66 15.75 2.10
N HIS A 155 21.68 15.96 2.95
CA HIS A 155 21.54 16.74 4.18
C HIS A 155 21.28 18.23 3.95
N GLU A 156 21.51 18.75 2.73
CA GLU A 156 21.24 20.14 2.35
C GLU A 156 19.78 20.38 1.94
N PHE A 157 18.91 19.34 2.00
CA PHE A 157 17.54 19.39 1.53
C PHE A 157 16.54 19.17 2.67
N SER A 158 15.35 19.79 2.54
CA SER A 158 14.22 19.50 3.42
C SER A 158 13.69 18.07 3.24
N GLY A 159 12.86 17.58 4.17
CA GLY A 159 12.23 16.27 4.08
C GLY A 159 11.46 16.07 2.78
N GLY A 160 10.63 17.04 2.38
CA GLY A 160 9.87 16.98 1.13
C GLY A 160 10.76 17.01 -0.12
N GLN A 161 11.86 17.78 -0.10
CA GLN A 161 12.82 17.76 -1.20
C GLN A 161 13.56 16.41 -1.30
N ARG A 162 13.92 15.80 -0.17
CA ARG A 162 14.51 14.43 -0.16
C ARG A 162 13.54 13.40 -0.70
N GLN A 163 12.26 13.52 -0.39
CA GLN A 163 11.22 12.63 -0.95
C GLN A 163 11.15 12.79 -2.47
N ARG A 164 11.20 14.02 -3.00
CA ARG A 164 11.25 14.29 -4.43
C ARG A 164 12.50 13.67 -5.09
N ILE A 165 13.66 13.69 -4.43
CA ILE A 165 14.88 12.99 -4.90
C ILE A 165 14.64 11.47 -4.97
N GLY A 166 13.97 10.89 -3.96
CA GLY A 166 13.57 9.49 -3.94
C GLY A 166 12.64 9.12 -5.10
N ILE A 167 11.68 10.00 -5.41
CA ILE A 167 10.77 9.87 -6.56
C ILE A 167 11.56 9.94 -7.88
N ALA A 168 12.45 10.94 -8.05
CA ALA A 168 13.30 11.07 -9.24
C ALA A 168 14.15 9.81 -9.47
N ARG A 169 14.71 9.23 -8.40
CA ARG A 169 15.45 7.96 -8.47
C ARG A 169 14.58 6.80 -8.95
N ALA A 170 13.34 6.68 -8.45
CA ALA A 170 12.42 5.64 -8.88
C ALA A 170 12.01 5.78 -10.35
N LEU A 171 11.93 7.01 -10.87
CA LEU A 171 11.59 7.31 -12.27
C LEU A 171 12.75 7.12 -13.25
N ALA A 172 13.98 6.94 -12.79
CA ALA A 172 15.17 6.91 -13.63
C ALA A 172 15.10 5.86 -14.74
N LEU A 173 14.50 4.70 -14.48
CA LEU A 173 14.37 3.57 -15.40
C LEU A 173 13.05 3.56 -16.20
N LYS A 174 12.20 4.60 -16.08
CA LYS A 174 10.87 4.67 -16.71
C LYS A 174 10.01 3.45 -16.35
N PRO A 175 9.73 3.21 -15.05
CA PRO A 175 8.98 2.04 -14.61
C PRO A 175 7.54 2.05 -15.14
N LYS A 176 6.90 0.87 -15.13
CA LYS A 176 5.46 0.72 -15.41
C LYS A 176 4.62 0.75 -14.12
N LEU A 177 5.20 0.27 -13.01
CA LEU A 177 4.56 0.23 -11.70
C LEU A 177 5.52 0.74 -10.61
N ILE A 178 5.00 1.56 -9.71
CA ILE A 178 5.71 2.01 -8.51
C ILE A 178 4.94 1.56 -7.27
N VAL A 179 5.62 0.87 -6.37
CA VAL A 179 5.13 0.64 -5.00
C VAL A 179 5.58 1.81 -4.15
N ALA A 180 4.65 2.60 -3.67
CA ALA A 180 4.91 3.74 -2.78
C ALA A 180 4.58 3.34 -1.34
N ASP A 181 5.60 3.02 -0.55
CA ASP A 181 5.46 2.56 0.84
C ASP A 181 5.46 3.76 1.78
N GLU A 182 4.28 4.22 2.19
CA GLU A 182 4.02 5.39 3.05
C GLU A 182 4.81 6.65 2.63
N PRO A 183 4.76 7.08 1.37
CA PRO A 183 5.70 8.06 0.81
C PRO A 183 5.57 9.47 1.39
N VAL A 184 4.57 9.73 2.23
CA VAL A 184 4.30 11.05 2.82
C VAL A 184 4.17 11.03 4.34
N SER A 185 4.27 9.86 4.99
CA SER A 185 4.00 9.71 6.44
C SER A 185 4.92 10.52 7.35
N ALA A 186 6.14 10.81 6.91
CA ALA A 186 7.15 11.56 7.67
C ALA A 186 7.19 13.07 7.30
N LEU A 187 6.19 13.58 6.57
CA LEU A 187 6.16 14.95 6.07
C LEU A 187 5.02 15.75 6.70
N ASP A 188 5.19 17.06 6.79
CA ASP A 188 4.12 17.98 7.21
C ASP A 188 2.95 17.97 6.22
N VAL A 189 1.73 18.21 6.70
CA VAL A 189 0.47 18.11 5.93
C VAL A 189 0.52 18.90 4.61
N SER A 190 1.07 20.13 4.64
CA SER A 190 1.19 20.96 3.42
C SER A 190 2.15 20.37 2.39
N ILE A 191 3.23 19.74 2.85
CA ILE A 191 4.22 19.06 1.99
C ILE A 191 3.67 17.74 1.49
N GLN A 192 2.90 17.01 2.30
CA GLN A 192 2.18 15.80 1.87
C GLN A 192 1.31 16.09 0.64
N ALA A 193 0.48 17.16 0.69
CA ALA A 193 -0.38 17.54 -0.42
C ALA A 193 0.41 17.83 -1.71
N GLN A 194 1.57 18.50 -1.59
CA GLN A 194 2.43 18.78 -2.74
C GLN A 194 3.01 17.50 -3.36
N VAL A 195 3.46 16.54 -2.53
CA VAL A 195 4.01 15.27 -3.01
C VAL A 195 2.91 14.41 -3.65
N ILE A 196 1.69 14.38 -3.09
CA ILE A 196 0.56 13.65 -3.67
C ILE A 196 0.16 14.24 -5.02
N ASN A 197 0.10 15.57 -5.13
CA ASN A 197 -0.18 16.23 -6.42
C ASN A 197 0.91 15.88 -7.45
N LEU A 198 2.19 15.93 -7.07
CA LEU A 198 3.30 15.51 -7.93
C LEU A 198 3.12 14.05 -8.42
N LEU A 199 2.82 13.11 -7.51
CA LEU A 199 2.63 11.70 -7.90
C LEU A 199 1.44 11.53 -8.85
N ARG A 200 0.34 12.29 -8.65
CA ARG A 200 -0.83 12.28 -9.52
C ARG A 200 -0.51 12.82 -10.93
N ASP A 201 0.23 13.93 -11.02
CA ASP A 201 0.65 14.49 -12.29
C ASP A 201 1.59 13.52 -13.02
N LEU A 202 2.57 12.94 -12.34
CA LEU A 202 3.45 11.90 -12.89
C LEU A 202 2.68 10.66 -13.37
N GLN A 203 1.65 10.24 -12.64
CA GLN A 203 0.79 9.13 -13.06
C GLN A 203 0.09 9.44 -14.38
N ARG A 204 -0.55 10.60 -14.47
CA ARG A 204 -1.27 11.03 -15.67
C ARG A 204 -0.35 11.18 -16.87
N ASP A 205 0.78 11.86 -16.68
CA ASP A 205 1.67 12.27 -17.77
C ASP A 205 2.54 11.11 -18.29
N LEU A 206 2.87 10.15 -17.40
CA LEU A 206 3.73 9.00 -17.74
C LEU A 206 2.96 7.66 -17.84
N GLY A 207 1.66 7.65 -17.58
CA GLY A 207 0.84 6.42 -17.59
C GLY A 207 1.21 5.41 -16.50
N LEU A 208 1.77 5.86 -15.36
CA LEU A 208 2.26 5.00 -14.31
C LEU A 208 1.13 4.31 -13.56
N ALA A 209 1.32 3.04 -13.20
CA ALA A 209 0.50 2.37 -12.21
C ALA A 209 1.15 2.48 -10.81
N PHE A 210 0.32 2.48 -9.75
CA PHE A 210 0.81 2.52 -8.37
C PHE A 210 0.15 1.48 -7.48
N VAL A 211 0.93 0.91 -6.55
CA VAL A 211 0.43 0.37 -5.29
C VAL A 211 0.83 1.36 -4.21
N PHE A 212 -0.16 2.09 -3.69
CA PHE A 212 0.04 3.17 -2.73
C PHE A 212 -0.29 2.68 -1.32
N ILE A 213 0.73 2.50 -0.51
CA ILE A 213 0.58 2.06 0.88
C ILE A 213 0.47 3.29 1.76
N ALA A 214 -0.59 3.36 2.58
CA ALA A 214 -0.80 4.45 3.52
C ALA A 214 -1.53 3.95 4.78
N HIS A 215 -1.40 4.70 5.86
CA HIS A 215 -2.23 4.54 7.05
C HIS A 215 -3.33 5.62 7.12
N ASP A 216 -3.18 6.72 6.37
CA ASP A 216 -4.13 7.83 6.32
C ASP A 216 -5.07 7.69 5.11
N LEU A 217 -6.34 7.44 5.40
CA LEU A 217 -7.39 7.33 4.41
C LEU A 217 -7.70 8.67 3.73
N ALA A 218 -7.47 9.83 4.39
CA ALA A 218 -7.69 11.13 3.76
C ALA A 218 -6.77 11.32 2.54
N VAL A 219 -5.50 10.93 2.65
CA VAL A 219 -4.53 10.96 1.55
C VAL A 219 -4.95 10.01 0.41
N VAL A 220 -5.38 8.79 0.76
CA VAL A 220 -5.80 7.75 -0.20
C VAL A 220 -6.99 8.20 -1.04
N ARG A 221 -7.95 8.92 -0.45
CA ARG A 221 -9.13 9.47 -1.14
C ARG A 221 -8.76 10.35 -2.34
N HIS A 222 -7.66 11.08 -2.25
CA HIS A 222 -7.26 12.05 -3.29
C HIS A 222 -6.41 11.45 -4.41
N PHE A 223 -5.82 10.28 -4.20
CA PHE A 223 -4.86 9.70 -5.15
C PHE A 223 -5.27 8.35 -5.72
N CYS A 224 -5.99 7.52 -4.96
CA CYS A 224 -6.27 6.15 -5.38
C CYS A 224 -7.55 6.02 -6.21
N HIS A 225 -7.58 5.06 -7.13
CA HIS A 225 -8.76 4.66 -7.91
C HIS A 225 -9.56 3.59 -7.18
N ARG A 226 -8.85 2.60 -6.63
CA ARG A 226 -9.41 1.52 -5.80
C ARG A 226 -8.68 1.46 -4.47
N VAL A 227 -9.35 0.91 -3.47
CA VAL A 227 -8.80 0.79 -2.11
C VAL A 227 -8.98 -0.64 -1.62
N ALA A 228 -7.90 -1.24 -1.12
CA ALA A 228 -7.87 -2.50 -0.39
C ALA A 228 -7.56 -2.23 1.09
N VAL A 229 -8.47 -2.61 1.97
CA VAL A 229 -8.34 -2.43 3.42
C VAL A 229 -7.77 -3.70 4.02
N MET A 230 -6.62 -3.58 4.68
CA MET A 230 -5.91 -4.69 5.34
C MET A 230 -6.11 -4.69 6.85
N TYR A 231 -6.36 -5.86 7.41
CA TYR A 231 -6.36 -6.11 8.85
C TYR A 231 -5.65 -7.44 9.16
N LEU A 232 -4.65 -7.43 10.04
CA LEU A 232 -3.90 -8.61 10.47
C LEU A 232 -3.49 -9.56 9.32
N GLY A 233 -2.88 -9.01 8.28
CA GLY A 233 -2.35 -9.77 7.15
C GLY A 233 -3.36 -10.19 6.08
N LYS A 234 -4.63 -9.77 6.18
CA LYS A 234 -5.69 -10.09 5.20
C LYS A 234 -6.34 -8.83 4.63
N ILE A 235 -6.79 -8.89 3.39
CA ILE A 235 -7.72 -7.89 2.85
C ILE A 235 -9.11 -8.23 3.39
N VAL A 236 -9.71 -7.27 4.07
CA VAL A 236 -11.05 -7.40 4.64
C VAL A 236 -12.11 -6.74 3.78
N GLU A 237 -11.70 -5.77 2.96
CA GLU A 237 -12.56 -5.10 2.00
C GLU A 237 -11.73 -4.53 0.85
N ILE A 238 -12.23 -4.62 -0.39
CA ILE A 238 -11.61 -4.03 -1.57
C ILE A 238 -12.70 -3.58 -2.56
N GLY A 239 -12.53 -2.40 -3.12
CA GLY A 239 -13.49 -1.85 -4.08
C GLY A 239 -13.03 -0.50 -4.65
N ASP A 240 -13.87 0.09 -5.49
CA ASP A 240 -13.66 1.44 -5.99
C ASP A 240 -13.63 2.43 -4.82
N ARG A 241 -12.73 3.42 -4.92
CA ARG A 241 -12.55 4.45 -3.89
C ARG A 241 -13.88 5.04 -3.43
N ASP A 242 -14.70 5.53 -4.37
CA ASP A 242 -15.93 6.23 -4.00
C ASP A 242 -16.93 5.30 -3.29
N THR A 243 -16.98 4.02 -3.68
CA THR A 243 -17.81 3.01 -3.02
C THR A 243 -17.32 2.72 -1.60
N ILE A 244 -16.01 2.53 -1.40
CA ILE A 244 -15.42 2.31 -0.07
C ILE A 244 -15.69 3.48 0.87
N TYR A 245 -15.62 4.74 0.38
CA TYR A 245 -15.81 5.92 1.23
C TYR A 245 -17.28 6.24 1.49
N THR A 246 -18.19 5.89 0.58
CA THR A 246 -19.62 6.20 0.74
C THR A 246 -20.45 5.07 1.31
N ARG A 247 -20.07 3.81 1.01
CA ARG A 247 -20.81 2.60 1.39
C ARG A 247 -19.87 1.48 1.87
N PRO A 248 -19.03 1.71 2.88
CA PRO A 248 -18.17 0.67 3.45
C PRO A 248 -19.02 -0.45 4.04
N GLN A 249 -18.70 -1.69 3.71
CA GLN A 249 -19.45 -2.87 4.15
C GLN A 249 -18.79 -3.55 5.36
N HIS A 250 -17.46 -3.49 5.48
CA HIS A 250 -16.78 -4.12 6.62
C HIS A 250 -16.78 -3.20 7.85
N PRO A 251 -17.14 -3.69 9.04
CA PRO A 251 -17.14 -2.88 10.26
C PRO A 251 -15.80 -2.17 10.54
N TYR A 252 -14.68 -2.82 10.29
CA TYR A 252 -13.35 -2.21 10.43
C TYR A 252 -13.15 -1.01 9.49
N THR A 253 -13.57 -1.12 8.23
CA THR A 253 -13.49 0.00 7.26
C THR A 253 -14.32 1.19 7.73
N ARG A 254 -15.52 0.93 8.26
CA ARG A 254 -16.38 1.98 8.84
C ARG A 254 -15.70 2.67 10.02
N ALA A 255 -15.10 1.90 10.92
CA ALA A 255 -14.37 2.46 12.06
C ALA A 255 -13.19 3.34 11.60
N LEU A 256 -12.41 2.89 10.60
CA LEU A 256 -11.31 3.68 10.04
C LEU A 256 -11.80 4.99 9.41
N LEU A 257 -12.86 4.93 8.61
CA LEU A 257 -13.43 6.10 7.95
C LEU A 257 -14.05 7.09 8.95
N SER A 258 -14.68 6.59 10.03
CA SER A 258 -15.22 7.43 11.09
C SER A 258 -14.16 8.20 11.89
N ALA A 259 -12.90 7.80 11.77
CA ALA A 259 -11.78 8.47 12.44
C ALA A 259 -11.20 9.65 11.60
N ILE A 260 -11.57 9.76 10.31
CA ILE A 260 -11.16 10.89 9.46
C ILE A 260 -11.87 12.16 9.98
N PRO A 261 -11.14 13.23 10.28
CA PRO A 261 -11.75 14.51 10.63
C PRO A 261 -12.52 15.06 9.41
N ASP A 262 -13.83 14.97 9.43
CA ASP A 262 -14.67 15.64 8.43
C ASP A 262 -15.15 16.96 9.01
N VAL A 263 -14.75 18.07 8.39
CA VAL A 263 -15.08 19.43 8.83
C VAL A 263 -16.58 19.73 8.63
N THR A 264 -17.30 18.89 7.87
CA THR A 264 -18.66 19.22 7.41
C THR A 264 -19.78 18.33 7.93
N ALA A 265 -19.52 17.12 8.47
CA ALA A 265 -20.63 16.17 8.63
C ALA A 265 -20.77 15.41 9.95
N LEU A 266 -19.77 15.35 10.81
CA LEU A 266 -19.87 14.56 12.04
C LEU A 266 -19.33 15.32 13.25
N GLY A 267 -20.24 15.79 14.10
CA GLY A 267 -19.89 16.17 15.46
C GLY A 267 -19.27 14.97 16.23
N PRO A 268 -18.77 15.16 17.46
CA PRO A 268 -18.09 14.13 18.25
C PRO A 268 -18.87 12.82 18.44
N ALA A 269 -20.18 12.82 18.15
CA ALA A 269 -21.09 11.67 18.32
C ALA A 269 -21.00 10.59 17.23
N GLY A 270 -20.29 10.84 16.10
CA GLY A 270 -20.24 9.88 14.98
C GLY A 270 -18.99 8.99 14.92
N ARG A 271 -18.00 9.19 15.81
CA ARG A 271 -16.76 8.40 15.79
C ARG A 271 -16.93 7.03 16.42
N ILE A 272 -16.71 5.97 15.65
CA ILE A 272 -16.69 4.59 16.14
C ILE A 272 -15.37 4.35 16.87
N ARG A 273 -15.46 4.14 18.20
CA ARG A 273 -14.29 3.79 19.00
C ARG A 273 -14.15 2.27 19.05
N LEU A 274 -13.03 1.78 18.48
CA LEU A 274 -12.69 0.37 18.61
C LEU A 274 -12.22 0.08 20.03
N THR A 275 -12.78 -0.96 20.65
CA THR A 275 -12.40 -1.44 21.98
C THR A 275 -11.39 -2.59 21.86
N GLY A 276 -10.55 -2.76 22.86
CA GLY A 276 -9.52 -3.79 22.91
C GLY A 276 -8.28 -3.49 22.09
N ASP A 277 -7.20 -4.22 22.39
CA ASP A 277 -5.91 -4.11 21.69
C ASP A 277 -5.94 -4.83 20.35
N VAL A 278 -5.04 -4.40 19.44
CA VAL A 278 -4.83 -5.11 18.17
C VAL A 278 -4.23 -6.48 18.48
N PRO A 279 -4.88 -7.60 18.07
CA PRO A 279 -4.35 -8.92 18.31
C PRO A 279 -3.00 -9.12 17.66
N THR A 280 -2.17 -10.00 18.26
CA THR A 280 -0.85 -10.29 17.71
C THR A 280 -0.94 -11.13 16.43
N PRO A 281 -0.17 -10.81 15.38
CA PRO A 281 -0.10 -11.62 14.17
C PRO A 281 0.59 -12.99 14.38
N LEU A 282 1.16 -13.23 15.56
CA LEU A 282 1.70 -14.53 15.95
C LEU A 282 0.60 -15.55 16.23
N ASN A 283 -0.47 -15.10 16.92
CA ASN A 283 -1.65 -15.89 17.26
C ASN A 283 -2.91 -15.10 16.87
N PRO A 284 -3.22 -15.00 15.57
CA PRO A 284 -4.43 -14.27 15.16
C PRO A 284 -5.68 -15.00 15.66
N PRO A 285 -6.78 -14.27 15.94
CA PRO A 285 -8.04 -14.86 16.32
C PRO A 285 -8.53 -15.91 15.32
N SER A 286 -9.18 -16.96 15.79
CA SER A 286 -9.86 -17.95 14.94
C SER A 286 -11.02 -17.28 14.18
N GLY A 287 -11.41 -17.84 13.03
CA GLY A 287 -12.48 -17.27 12.21
C GLY A 287 -12.16 -15.86 11.73
N CYS A 288 -13.11 -14.94 11.87
CA CYS A 288 -12.91 -13.54 11.53
C CYS A 288 -11.85 -12.88 12.42
N ARG A 289 -10.77 -12.38 11.82
CA ARG A 289 -9.65 -11.76 12.56
C ARG A 289 -10.04 -10.48 13.30
N PHE A 290 -11.07 -9.79 12.82
CA PHE A 290 -11.57 -8.56 13.46
C PHE A 290 -12.57 -8.81 14.60
N ARG A 291 -13.06 -10.05 14.80
CA ARG A 291 -14.13 -10.38 15.76
C ARG A 291 -13.92 -9.87 17.19
N THR A 292 -12.67 -9.82 17.68
CA THR A 292 -12.34 -9.38 19.04
C THR A 292 -12.50 -7.86 19.26
N ARG A 293 -12.66 -7.09 18.17
CA ARG A 293 -12.84 -5.64 18.18
C ARG A 293 -14.13 -5.22 17.47
N CYS A 294 -14.91 -6.19 16.97
CA CYS A 294 -16.10 -5.95 16.18
C CYS A 294 -17.34 -5.88 17.11
N TRP A 295 -18.08 -4.80 17.04
CA TRP A 295 -19.34 -4.62 17.78
C TRP A 295 -20.48 -5.52 17.32
N LYS A 296 -20.34 -6.18 16.17
CA LYS A 296 -21.32 -7.12 15.59
C LYS A 296 -20.84 -8.57 15.67
N ALA A 297 -19.79 -8.87 16.43
CA ALA A 297 -19.25 -10.21 16.48
C ALA A 297 -20.26 -11.20 17.05
N THR A 298 -20.37 -12.36 16.43
CA THR A 298 -21.19 -13.49 16.87
C THR A 298 -20.32 -14.75 16.98
N ASP A 299 -20.87 -15.85 17.51
CA ASP A 299 -20.17 -17.14 17.57
C ASP A 299 -19.79 -17.67 16.19
N HIS A 300 -20.59 -17.37 15.16
CA HIS A 300 -20.25 -17.70 13.78
C HIS A 300 -18.96 -17.01 13.32
N CYS A 301 -18.74 -15.77 13.73
CA CYS A 301 -17.48 -15.07 13.45
C CYS A 301 -16.25 -15.70 14.12
N ALA A 302 -16.44 -16.49 15.18
CA ALA A 302 -15.37 -17.19 15.86
C ALA A 302 -15.07 -18.57 15.25
N SER A 303 -16.07 -19.21 14.68
CA SER A 303 -15.98 -20.58 14.13
C SER A 303 -15.51 -20.60 12.67
N GLU A 304 -15.88 -19.59 11.86
CA GLU A 304 -15.61 -19.56 10.42
C GLU A 304 -14.94 -18.27 9.98
N GLU A 305 -13.94 -18.39 9.10
CA GLU A 305 -13.29 -17.23 8.48
C GLU A 305 -14.14 -16.76 7.28
N PRO A 306 -14.57 -15.46 7.26
CA PRO A 306 -15.36 -14.96 6.15
C PRO A 306 -14.54 -14.87 4.86
N ALA A 307 -15.08 -15.42 3.77
CA ALA A 307 -14.48 -15.26 2.45
C ALA A 307 -14.62 -13.83 1.92
N LEU A 308 -13.63 -13.37 1.17
CA LEU A 308 -13.65 -12.09 0.47
C LEU A 308 -14.50 -12.25 -0.80
N VAL A 309 -15.76 -11.82 -0.76
CA VAL A 309 -16.73 -12.04 -1.84
C VAL A 309 -17.55 -10.78 -2.11
N THR A 310 -18.10 -10.68 -3.33
CA THR A 310 -19.09 -9.65 -3.70
C THR A 310 -20.40 -9.93 -2.98
N ARG A 311 -20.99 -8.89 -2.36
CA ARG A 311 -22.29 -9.01 -1.68
C ARG A 311 -23.45 -8.36 -2.43
N ASP A 312 -23.22 -7.22 -3.10
CA ASP A 312 -24.27 -6.39 -3.71
C ASP A 312 -24.17 -6.32 -5.25
N GLY A 313 -23.41 -7.20 -5.90
CA GLY A 313 -23.22 -7.17 -7.36
C GLY A 313 -22.42 -5.97 -7.90
N GLY A 314 -21.92 -5.09 -7.03
CA GLY A 314 -21.30 -3.81 -7.39
C GLY A 314 -19.77 -3.80 -7.50
N GLY A 315 -19.11 -4.94 -7.62
CA GLY A 315 -17.65 -5.03 -7.76
C GLY A 315 -16.85 -4.80 -6.47
N GLN A 316 -17.48 -4.41 -5.37
CA GLN A 316 -16.89 -4.36 -4.03
C GLN A 316 -16.88 -5.76 -3.40
N LEU A 317 -15.73 -6.17 -2.89
CA LEU A 317 -15.56 -7.44 -2.18
C LEU A 317 -15.40 -7.16 -0.69
N THR A 318 -16.08 -7.93 0.17
CA THR A 318 -15.97 -7.81 1.63
C THR A 318 -15.89 -9.18 2.30
N ALA A 319 -14.98 -9.30 3.29
CA ALA A 319 -14.78 -10.48 4.12
C ALA A 319 -15.52 -10.31 5.46
N CYS A 320 -16.86 -10.32 5.42
CA CYS A 320 -17.71 -10.19 6.60
C CYS A 320 -18.95 -11.07 6.45
N HIS A 321 -19.32 -11.81 7.51
CA HIS A 321 -20.58 -12.59 7.54
C HIS A 321 -21.81 -11.67 7.62
N TYR A 322 -21.65 -10.50 8.26
CA TYR A 322 -22.72 -9.53 8.52
C TYR A 322 -22.31 -8.15 8.00
N PRO A 323 -22.19 -7.95 6.67
CA PRO A 323 -21.75 -6.67 6.12
C PRO A 323 -22.73 -5.55 6.51
N GLU A 324 -22.20 -4.36 6.63
CA GLU A 324 -22.98 -3.16 6.85
C GLU A 324 -23.64 -2.70 5.55
N SER A 325 -24.79 -2.06 5.66
CA SER A 325 -25.48 -1.42 4.55
C SER A 325 -25.67 0.07 4.86
N GLY A 326 -25.51 0.91 3.85
CA GLY A 326 -25.74 2.36 3.96
C GLY A 326 -24.48 3.20 4.26
N PRO A 327 -24.64 4.52 4.32
CA PRO A 327 -23.53 5.48 4.49
C PRO A 327 -22.83 5.32 5.85
N VAL A 328 -21.64 5.90 5.98
CA VAL A 328 -20.92 5.96 7.27
C VAL A 328 -21.77 6.79 8.25
N GLY A 329 -22.37 6.16 9.22
CA GLY A 329 -23.22 6.76 10.25
C GLY A 329 -23.32 5.79 11.43
N VAL A 330 -23.99 6.19 12.51
CA VAL A 330 -24.14 5.43 13.76
C VAL A 330 -24.32 3.93 13.51
N PRO A 331 -23.62 3.03 14.25
CA PRO A 331 -23.81 1.60 14.15
C PRO A 331 -25.29 1.24 14.29
N THR A 332 -25.84 0.46 13.37
CA THR A 332 -27.25 0.03 13.37
C THR A 332 -27.51 -1.21 14.24
N GLY A 333 -26.58 -1.56 15.13
CA GLY A 333 -26.70 -2.68 16.05
C GLY A 333 -26.56 -2.24 17.51
N GLU A 334 -27.48 -2.63 18.36
CA GLU A 334 -27.29 -2.56 19.83
C GLU A 334 -26.07 -3.39 20.25
N PRO A 335 -25.26 -2.93 21.21
CA PRO A 335 -24.15 -3.70 21.71
C PRO A 335 -24.68 -5.01 22.29
N VAL A 336 -24.30 -6.15 21.72
CA VAL A 336 -24.53 -7.45 22.33
C VAL A 336 -23.66 -7.48 23.59
N GLU A 337 -24.26 -7.48 24.76
CA GLU A 337 -23.56 -7.73 26.01
C GLU A 337 -22.92 -9.12 25.94
N VAL A 338 -21.60 -9.14 25.84
CA VAL A 338 -20.84 -10.38 25.95
C VAL A 338 -20.82 -10.71 27.44
N SER A 339 -21.62 -11.68 27.88
CA SER A 339 -21.53 -12.28 29.20
C SER A 339 -20.08 -12.76 29.44
N LYS A 340 -19.54 -12.39 30.59
CA LYS A 340 -18.18 -12.64 31.05
C LYS A 340 -17.84 -14.13 31.13
#